data_1aaad9a0c4fa2d3a535143929c43b520
#
_entry.id   1aaad9a0c4fa2d3a535143929c43b520
#
_cell.length_a   1.000
_cell.length_b   1.000
_cell.length_c   1.000
_cell.angle_alpha   90.00
_cell.angle_beta   90.00
_cell.angle_gamma   90.00
#
_symmetry.space_group_name_H-M   'P 1'
#
loop_
_entity.id
_entity.type
_entity.pdbx_description
1 polymer ?
#
loop_
_entity_poly.entity_id
_entity_poly.type
_entity_poly.pdbx_seq_one_letter_code
_entity_poly.pdbx_strand_id
1 'polypeptide(L)'
;MQDLELAWSKTVSLGSLGDIAGAIAKSLLEYAAATSGPFCLWLQGGLGAGKTTFTGSLLRALGLGDSIPVTSPTYTYMNEYHIPSGLAAGWYAHLDLYRAAAGLDVGELGVFDARPFRGLIVEWPEMLADPESLAPTHILRIDMAAGGSSRTYELKVRRF
;
A
#
# COMPACT_ATOMS: atom_id res chain seq x y z
N MET A 1 11.24 -15.51 4.43
CA MET A 1 10.12 -14.57 4.61
C MET A 1 9.63 -14.70 6.03
N GLN A 2 9.78 -13.67 6.86
CA GLN A 2 9.29 -13.70 8.25
C GLN A 2 7.77 -13.81 8.24
N ASP A 3 7.21 -14.55 9.19
CA ASP A 3 5.80 -14.92 9.23
C ASP A 3 4.88 -13.70 9.32
N LEU A 4 4.10 -13.49 8.26
CA LEU A 4 2.98 -12.56 8.24
C LEU A 4 1.74 -13.32 8.72
N GLU A 5 1.13 -12.83 9.79
CA GLU A 5 -0.04 -13.46 10.37
C GLU A 5 -1.32 -12.72 9.95
N LEU A 6 -2.38 -13.49 9.77
CA LEU A 6 -3.71 -12.93 9.50
C LEU A 6 -4.16 -12.09 10.69
N ALA A 7 -4.32 -10.77 10.47
CA ALA A 7 -4.85 -9.87 11.47
C ALA A 7 -6.39 -9.88 11.47
N TRP A 8 -7.00 -9.77 10.29
CA TRP A 8 -8.44 -9.84 10.11
C TRP A 8 -8.84 -10.01 8.63
N SER A 9 -10.09 -10.42 8.42
CA SER A 9 -10.76 -10.44 7.13
C SER A 9 -12.15 -9.86 7.25
N LYS A 10 -12.57 -8.97 6.33
CA LYS A 10 -13.88 -8.31 6.33
C LYS A 10 -14.41 -8.14 4.93
N THR A 11 -15.70 -8.40 4.76
CA THR A 11 -16.44 -8.08 3.53
C THR A 11 -17.34 -6.88 3.81
N VAL A 12 -17.16 -5.81 3.05
CA VAL A 12 -17.87 -4.54 3.26
C VAL A 12 -18.33 -3.95 1.93
N SER A 13 -19.33 -3.08 2.00
CA SER A 13 -19.77 -2.28 0.86
C SER A 13 -18.70 -1.26 0.45
N LEU A 14 -18.76 -0.78 -0.78
CA LEU A 14 -17.81 0.24 -1.28
C LEU A 14 -17.83 1.53 -0.45
N GLY A 15 -18.97 1.89 0.14
CA GLY A 15 -19.10 3.06 1.01
C GLY A 15 -18.31 2.99 2.32
N SER A 16 -17.85 1.79 2.72
CA SER A 16 -17.06 1.58 3.95
C SER A 16 -15.55 1.63 3.71
N LEU A 17 -15.10 2.00 2.52
CA LEU A 17 -13.67 2.04 2.17
C LEU A 17 -12.86 2.94 3.12
N GLY A 18 -13.40 4.10 3.50
CA GLY A 18 -12.74 5.02 4.42
C GLY A 18 -12.46 4.42 5.80
N ASP A 19 -13.39 3.63 6.33
CA ASP A 19 -13.22 2.95 7.62
C ASP A 19 -12.13 1.87 7.54
N ILE A 20 -12.10 1.11 6.46
CA ILE A 20 -11.05 0.12 6.20
C ILE A 20 -9.69 0.79 6.07
N ALA A 21 -9.59 1.85 5.28
CA ALA A 21 -8.36 2.61 5.10
C ALA A 21 -7.87 3.23 6.42
N GLY A 22 -8.76 3.77 7.24
CA GLY A 22 -8.43 4.30 8.56
C GLY A 22 -7.88 3.25 9.52
N ALA A 23 -8.48 2.06 9.55
CA ALA A 23 -8.01 0.95 10.39
C ALA A 23 -6.61 0.47 9.95
N ILE A 24 -6.36 0.41 8.65
CA ILE A 24 -5.05 0.02 8.11
C ILE A 24 -4.01 1.12 8.36
N ALA A 25 -4.35 2.41 8.15
CA ALA A 25 -3.46 3.52 8.46
C ALA A 25 -2.98 3.47 9.92
N LYS A 26 -3.88 3.19 10.86
CA LYS A 26 -3.52 3.01 12.27
C LYS A 26 -2.51 1.88 12.46
N SER A 27 -2.76 0.70 11.88
CA SER A 27 -1.84 -0.45 11.97
C SER A 27 -0.46 -0.14 11.42
N LEU A 28 -0.39 0.54 10.26
CA LEU A 28 0.87 0.94 9.63
C LEU A 28 1.67 1.92 10.49
N LEU A 29 1.00 2.90 11.11
CA LEU A 29 1.64 3.88 11.99
C LEU A 29 2.11 3.25 13.31
N GLU A 30 1.34 2.32 13.88
CA GLU A 30 1.74 1.54 15.07
C GLU A 30 3.00 0.71 14.79
N TYR A 31 3.06 0.04 13.64
CA TYR A 31 4.24 -0.70 13.21
C TYR A 31 5.45 0.22 13.06
N ALA A 32 5.31 1.33 12.34
CA ALA A 32 6.39 2.29 12.11
C ALA A 32 6.91 2.88 13.41
N ALA A 33 6.02 3.16 14.37
CA ALA A 33 6.41 3.66 15.69
C ALA A 33 7.16 2.61 16.51
N ALA A 34 6.70 1.36 16.49
CA ALA A 34 7.32 0.27 17.25
C ALA A 34 8.71 -0.13 16.71
N THR A 35 8.90 -0.09 15.39
CA THR A 35 10.15 -0.50 14.74
C THR A 35 11.10 0.65 14.44
N SER A 36 10.64 1.91 14.55
CA SER A 36 11.36 3.11 14.12
C SER A 36 11.80 3.05 12.64
N GLY A 37 11.06 2.30 11.83
CA GLY A 37 11.35 2.08 10.41
C GLY A 37 10.15 2.35 9.50
N PRO A 38 10.37 2.37 8.18
CA PRO A 38 9.29 2.50 7.22
C PRO A 38 8.43 1.25 7.19
N PHE A 39 7.15 1.41 6.88
CA PHE A 39 6.32 0.28 6.50
C PHE A 39 6.41 -0.01 5.00
N CYS A 40 6.13 -1.24 4.62
CA CYS A 40 5.91 -1.64 3.24
C CYS A 40 4.58 -2.40 3.17
N LEU A 41 3.61 -1.82 2.48
CA LEU A 41 2.29 -2.38 2.26
C LEU A 41 2.19 -2.96 0.86
N TRP A 42 2.02 -4.27 0.75
CA TRP A 42 1.66 -4.91 -0.51
C TRP A 42 0.16 -4.94 -0.71
N LEU A 43 -0.29 -4.51 -1.88
CA LEU A 43 -1.68 -4.60 -2.31
C LEU A 43 -1.82 -5.72 -3.34
N GLN A 44 -2.51 -6.78 -2.97
CA GLN A 44 -2.80 -7.93 -3.81
C GLN A 44 -4.27 -7.93 -4.21
N GLY A 45 -4.55 -8.39 -5.41
CA GLY A 45 -5.93 -8.50 -5.94
C GLY A 45 -5.94 -8.39 -7.45
N GLY A 46 -7.00 -8.89 -8.06
CA GLY A 46 -7.18 -8.87 -9.50
C GLY A 46 -7.29 -7.45 -10.07
N LEU A 47 -7.27 -7.36 -11.39
CA LEU A 47 -7.53 -6.11 -12.10
C LEU A 47 -8.94 -5.60 -11.75
N GLY A 48 -9.07 -4.32 -11.44
CA GLY A 48 -10.35 -3.72 -11.03
C GLY A 48 -10.78 -4.02 -9.59
N ALA A 49 -9.97 -4.68 -8.77
CA ALA A 49 -10.30 -4.95 -7.36
C ALA A 49 -10.38 -3.67 -6.52
N GLY A 50 -9.75 -2.58 -6.94
CA GLY A 50 -9.78 -1.29 -6.26
C GLY A 50 -8.50 -0.94 -5.51
N LYS A 51 -7.36 -1.49 -5.89
CA LYS A 51 -6.06 -1.23 -5.24
C LYS A 51 -5.68 0.26 -5.26
N THR A 52 -5.73 0.90 -6.43
CA THR A 52 -5.42 2.34 -6.55
C THR A 52 -6.43 3.21 -5.80
N THR A 53 -7.70 2.87 -5.84
CA THR A 53 -8.76 3.56 -5.07
C THR A 53 -8.50 3.43 -3.57
N PHE A 54 -8.12 2.24 -3.11
CA PHE A 54 -7.73 2.02 -1.73
C PHE A 54 -6.49 2.85 -1.36
N THR A 55 -5.46 2.91 -2.22
CA THR A 55 -4.26 3.73 -2.01
C THR A 55 -4.62 5.20 -1.78
N GLY A 56 -5.53 5.74 -2.59
CA GLY A 56 -6.05 7.10 -2.40
C GLY A 56 -6.71 7.29 -1.04
N SER A 57 -7.58 6.38 -0.65
CA SER A 57 -8.27 6.43 0.64
C SER A 57 -7.29 6.28 1.82
N LEU A 58 -6.28 5.42 1.70
CA LEU A 58 -5.24 5.25 2.71
C LEU A 58 -4.41 6.52 2.88
N LEU A 59 -3.94 7.12 1.79
CA LEU A 59 -3.16 8.36 1.86
C LEU A 59 -3.97 9.52 2.45
N ARG A 60 -5.29 9.60 2.18
CA ARG A 60 -6.19 10.55 2.84
C ARG A 60 -6.29 10.28 4.34
N ALA A 61 -6.43 9.02 4.74
CA ALA A 61 -6.47 8.61 6.15
C ALA A 61 -5.16 8.93 6.88
N LEU A 62 -4.02 8.91 6.18
CA LEU A 62 -2.71 9.34 6.70
C LEU A 62 -2.55 10.87 6.75
N GLY A 63 -3.39 11.64 6.05
CA GLY A 63 -3.38 13.10 6.10
C GLY A 63 -3.00 13.81 4.80
N LEU A 64 -2.98 13.09 3.66
CA LEU A 64 -2.78 13.72 2.36
C LEU A 64 -3.95 14.66 2.04
N GLY A 65 -3.65 15.89 1.59
CA GLY A 65 -4.66 16.89 1.28
C GLY A 65 -5.61 16.44 0.15
N ASP A 66 -6.90 16.79 0.27
CA ASP A 66 -7.95 16.35 -0.65
C ASP A 66 -7.77 16.85 -2.09
N SER A 67 -7.06 17.96 -2.27
CA SER A 67 -6.76 18.53 -3.59
C SER A 67 -5.69 17.77 -4.38
N ILE A 68 -4.93 16.88 -3.73
CA ILE A 68 -3.84 16.14 -4.38
C ILE A 68 -4.43 14.87 -5.02
N PRO A 69 -4.38 14.72 -6.36
CA PRO A 69 -4.89 13.54 -7.01
C PRO A 69 -4.01 12.32 -6.70
N VAL A 70 -4.63 11.19 -6.43
CA VAL A 70 -3.95 9.90 -6.31
C VAL A 70 -4.35 9.04 -7.50
N THR A 71 -3.38 8.75 -8.34
CA THR A 71 -3.55 8.00 -9.58
C THR A 71 -2.56 6.86 -9.66
N SER A 72 -2.88 5.85 -10.47
CA SER A 72 -1.92 4.80 -10.77
C SER A 72 -0.73 5.37 -11.58
N PRO A 73 0.52 5.09 -11.19
CA PRO A 73 1.71 5.51 -11.94
C PRO A 73 1.89 4.63 -13.18
N THR A 74 1.26 5.02 -14.30
CA THR A 74 1.13 4.18 -15.51
C THR A 74 2.45 3.98 -16.25
N TYR A 75 3.33 5.00 -16.27
CA TYR A 75 4.55 4.99 -17.09
C TYR A 75 5.84 5.08 -16.28
N THR A 76 5.77 5.65 -15.08
CA THR A 76 6.92 5.87 -14.20
C THR A 76 7.09 4.79 -13.15
N TYR A 77 6.11 3.90 -13.01
CA TYR A 77 5.97 2.86 -11.99
C TYR A 77 5.90 3.37 -10.53
N MET A 78 6.23 4.63 -10.28
CA MET A 78 6.25 5.21 -8.94
C MET A 78 5.74 6.65 -8.95
N ASN A 79 4.80 6.95 -8.03
CA ASN A 79 4.41 8.29 -7.64
C ASN A 79 4.85 8.55 -6.19
N GLU A 80 5.19 9.79 -5.88
CA GLU A 80 5.56 10.22 -4.55
C GLU A 80 4.51 11.19 -4.00
N TYR A 81 4.18 11.04 -2.72
CA TYR A 81 3.22 11.90 -2.01
C TYR A 81 3.85 12.43 -0.74
N HIS A 82 3.61 13.70 -0.45
CA HIS A 82 4.11 14.35 0.76
C HIS A 82 2.96 14.72 1.70
N ILE A 83 3.05 14.25 2.93
CA ILE A 83 2.18 14.64 4.03
C ILE A 83 2.95 15.63 4.90
N PRO A 84 2.55 16.91 4.94
CA PRO A 84 3.40 17.97 5.49
C PRO A 84 3.43 18.01 7.01
N SER A 85 2.43 17.46 7.70
CA SER A 85 2.31 17.58 9.16
C SER A 85 1.55 16.41 9.79
N GLY A 86 1.58 16.30 11.11
CA GLY A 86 0.89 15.29 11.89
C GLY A 86 1.74 14.04 12.15
N LEU A 87 1.11 13.01 12.74
CA LEU A 87 1.78 11.77 13.11
C LEU A 87 2.35 11.01 11.91
N ALA A 88 1.73 11.19 10.74
CA ALA A 88 2.14 10.53 9.50
C ALA A 88 2.97 11.45 8.59
N ALA A 89 3.45 12.60 9.07
CA ALA A 89 4.23 13.53 8.25
C ALA A 89 5.44 12.85 7.61
N GLY A 90 5.66 13.11 6.33
CA GLY A 90 6.77 12.55 5.57
C GLY A 90 6.40 12.20 4.13
N TRP A 91 7.30 11.52 3.45
CA TRP A 91 7.15 11.09 2.08
C TRP A 91 6.70 9.63 1.97
N TYR A 92 5.86 9.35 0.99
CA TYR A 92 5.33 8.03 0.69
C TYR A 92 5.52 7.72 -0.80
N ALA A 93 5.96 6.51 -1.10
CA ALA A 93 6.04 6.02 -2.47
C ALA A 93 4.87 5.08 -2.77
N HIS A 94 4.21 5.30 -3.90
CA HIS A 94 3.20 4.41 -4.46
C HIS A 94 3.73 3.82 -5.75
N LEU A 95 3.93 2.51 -5.76
CA LEU A 95 4.41 1.74 -6.90
C LEU A 95 3.25 0.95 -7.49
N ASP A 96 3.15 0.94 -8.82
CA ASP A 96 2.27 0.05 -9.58
C ASP A 96 3.09 -0.73 -10.60
N LEU A 97 3.25 -2.01 -10.36
CA LEU A 97 4.13 -2.87 -11.16
C LEU A 97 3.36 -3.68 -12.21
N TYR A 98 2.07 -3.40 -12.42
CA TYR A 98 1.23 -4.17 -13.35
C TYR A 98 1.83 -4.31 -14.75
N ARG A 99 2.45 -3.25 -15.27
CA ARG A 99 3.08 -3.21 -16.60
C ARG A 99 4.58 -3.42 -16.57
N ALA A 100 5.15 -3.70 -15.41
CA ALA A 100 6.56 -4.00 -15.30
C ALA A 100 6.89 -5.24 -16.11
N ALA A 101 7.99 -5.19 -16.85
CA ALA A 101 8.54 -6.40 -17.43
C ALA A 101 8.93 -7.37 -16.31
N ALA A 102 8.74 -8.67 -16.54
CA ALA A 102 9.19 -9.68 -15.59
C ALA A 102 10.68 -9.44 -15.28
N GLY A 103 11.01 -9.31 -14.00
CA GLY A 103 12.39 -9.07 -13.57
C GLY A 103 12.77 -7.60 -13.38
N LEU A 104 11.79 -6.69 -13.22
CA LEU A 104 12.09 -5.31 -12.85
C LEU A 104 12.84 -5.26 -11.51
N ASP A 105 14.00 -4.63 -11.50
CA ASP A 105 14.73 -4.30 -10.29
C ASP A 105 14.22 -2.96 -9.74
N VAL A 106 13.69 -2.96 -8.53
CA VAL A 106 13.20 -1.74 -7.89
C VAL A 106 14.30 -0.72 -7.62
N GLY A 107 15.55 -1.14 -7.54
CA GLY A 107 16.71 -0.25 -7.46
C GLY A 107 16.79 0.68 -8.69
N GLU A 108 16.43 0.19 -9.87
CA GLU A 108 16.39 1.00 -11.10
C GLU A 108 15.32 2.09 -11.07
N LEU A 109 14.29 1.96 -10.21
CA LEU A 109 13.28 3.00 -10.01
C LEU A 109 13.74 4.13 -9.09
N GLY A 110 14.91 4.04 -8.50
CA GLY A 110 15.43 5.03 -7.55
C GLY A 110 14.70 5.07 -6.22
N VAL A 111 13.99 4.01 -5.85
CA VAL A 111 13.20 3.94 -4.60
C VAL A 111 14.07 4.19 -3.36
N PHE A 112 15.33 3.76 -3.40
CA PHE A 112 16.25 3.85 -2.27
C PHE A 112 17.10 5.13 -2.28
N ASP A 113 17.17 5.83 -3.43
CA ASP A 113 18.10 6.95 -3.65
C ASP A 113 17.41 8.31 -3.58
N ALA A 114 16.09 8.35 -3.83
CA ALA A 114 15.37 9.61 -3.97
C ALA A 114 15.26 10.39 -2.64
N ARG A 115 14.82 9.70 -1.60
CA ARG A 115 14.61 10.26 -0.25
C ARG A 115 14.21 9.16 0.74
N PRO A 116 14.30 9.39 2.06
CA PRO A 116 13.75 8.47 3.03
C PRO A 116 12.21 8.49 2.97
N PHE A 117 11.60 7.37 2.59
CA PHE A 117 10.16 7.19 2.65
C PHE A 117 9.71 6.69 4.02
N ARG A 118 8.61 7.23 4.52
CA ARG A 118 7.92 6.72 5.72
C ARG A 118 7.14 5.43 5.44
N GLY A 119 6.72 5.28 4.20
CA GLY A 119 5.98 4.11 3.77
C GLY A 119 6.04 3.91 2.27
N LEU A 120 5.98 2.65 1.90
CA LEU A 120 5.91 2.17 0.54
C LEU A 120 4.59 1.43 0.35
N ILE A 121 3.86 1.75 -0.71
CA ILE A 121 2.62 1.08 -1.11
C ILE A 121 2.88 0.46 -2.47
N VAL A 122 2.79 -0.86 -2.58
CA VAL A 122 3.17 -1.60 -3.77
C VAL A 122 1.97 -2.38 -4.31
N GLU A 123 1.48 -1.98 -5.47
CA GLU A 123 0.49 -2.74 -6.24
C GLU A 123 1.20 -3.73 -7.16
N TRP A 124 0.64 -4.93 -7.31
CA TRP A 124 1.20 -6.02 -8.11
C TRP A 124 2.60 -6.46 -7.64
N PRO A 125 2.79 -6.73 -6.33
CA PRO A 125 4.11 -7.10 -5.80
C PRO A 125 4.64 -8.41 -6.38
N GLU A 126 3.79 -9.26 -6.94
CA GLU A 126 4.15 -10.49 -7.65
C GLU A 126 4.99 -10.25 -8.90
N MET A 127 5.07 -9.02 -9.39
CA MET A 127 5.93 -8.63 -10.52
C MET A 127 7.37 -8.30 -10.09
N LEU A 128 7.65 -8.22 -8.80
CA LEU A 128 9.02 -7.99 -8.31
C LEU A 128 9.94 -9.13 -8.72
N ALA A 129 11.12 -8.79 -9.24
CA ALA A 129 12.17 -9.76 -9.54
C ALA A 129 12.69 -10.45 -8.27
N ASP A 130 12.88 -9.65 -7.23
CA ASP A 130 13.25 -10.08 -5.89
C ASP A 130 12.24 -9.54 -4.88
N PRO A 131 11.33 -10.39 -4.38
CA PRO A 131 10.35 -9.99 -3.36
C PRO A 131 10.98 -9.47 -2.07
N GLU A 132 12.19 -9.90 -1.72
CA GLU A 132 12.88 -9.45 -0.50
C GLU A 132 13.40 -8.00 -0.62
N SER A 133 13.56 -7.48 -1.84
CA SER A 133 14.01 -6.09 -2.07
C SER A 133 13.01 -5.07 -1.51
N LEU A 134 11.72 -5.40 -1.48
CA LEU A 134 10.65 -4.64 -0.85
C LEU A 134 9.81 -5.55 0.06
N ALA A 135 10.47 -6.24 0.98
CA ALA A 135 9.81 -7.19 1.87
C ALA A 135 8.63 -6.54 2.62
N PRO A 136 7.42 -7.13 2.57
CA PRO A 136 6.25 -6.49 3.15
C PRO A 136 6.25 -6.53 4.67
N THR A 137 5.80 -5.46 5.28
CA THR A 137 5.41 -5.42 6.69
C THR A 137 3.92 -5.74 6.85
N HIS A 138 3.14 -5.41 5.81
CA HIS A 138 1.71 -5.66 5.72
C HIS A 138 1.36 -6.15 4.32
N ILE A 139 0.42 -7.07 4.24
CA ILE A 139 -0.18 -7.49 2.97
C ILE A 139 -1.70 -7.29 3.10
N LEU A 140 -2.26 -6.48 2.20
CA LEU A 140 -3.70 -6.33 2.05
C LEU A 140 -4.12 -7.00 0.74
N ARG A 141 -4.92 -8.03 0.85
CA ARG A 141 -5.62 -8.64 -0.27
C ARG A 141 -7.00 -8.01 -0.42
N ILE A 142 -7.33 -7.63 -1.64
CA ILE A 142 -8.62 -7.04 -2.01
C ILE A 142 -9.26 -7.92 -3.07
N ASP A 143 -10.38 -8.53 -2.75
CA ASP A 143 -11.14 -9.38 -3.68
C ASP A 143 -12.53 -8.78 -3.90
N MET A 144 -12.95 -8.76 -5.17
CA MET A 144 -14.31 -8.37 -5.54
C MET A 144 -15.26 -9.49 -5.11
N ALA A 145 -16.24 -9.16 -4.30
CA ALA A 145 -17.30 -10.12 -3.95
C ALA A 145 -18.27 -10.33 -5.11
N ALA A 146 -19.01 -11.42 -5.06
CA ALA A 146 -20.03 -11.74 -6.05
C ALA A 146 -21.00 -10.56 -6.23
N GLY A 147 -21.27 -10.16 -7.49
CA GLY A 147 -22.12 -9.02 -7.83
C GLY A 147 -21.41 -7.65 -7.87
N GLY A 148 -20.15 -7.55 -7.45
CA GLY A 148 -19.30 -6.34 -7.60
C GLY A 148 -19.62 -5.16 -6.68
N SER A 149 -20.63 -5.26 -5.81
CA SER A 149 -21.07 -4.17 -4.91
C SER A 149 -20.34 -4.11 -3.58
N SER A 150 -19.54 -5.13 -3.29
CA SER A 150 -18.73 -5.21 -2.06
C SER A 150 -17.33 -5.73 -2.35
N ARG A 151 -16.46 -5.57 -1.38
CA ARG A 151 -15.08 -6.07 -1.42
C ARG A 151 -14.77 -6.83 -0.14
N THR A 152 -14.00 -7.90 -0.29
CA THR A 152 -13.38 -8.59 0.83
C THR A 152 -11.95 -8.09 0.98
N TYR A 153 -11.63 -7.63 2.18
CA TYR A 153 -10.30 -7.18 2.57
C TYR A 153 -9.73 -8.16 3.57
N GLU A 154 -8.55 -8.69 3.29
CA GLU A 154 -7.80 -9.56 4.18
C GLU A 154 -6.45 -8.90 4.49
N LEU A 155 -6.21 -8.59 5.76
CA LEU A 155 -4.97 -7.99 6.22
C LEU A 155 -4.09 -9.02 6.92
N LYS A 156 -2.85 -9.15 6.48
CA LYS A 156 -1.77 -9.85 7.16
C LYS A 156 -0.71 -8.85 7.62
N VAL A 157 -0.19 -9.07 8.82
CA VAL A 157 0.77 -8.16 9.47
C VAL A 157 1.98 -8.94 9.95
N ARG A 158 3.16 -8.37 9.79
CA ARG A 158 4.39 -8.88 10.38
C ARG A 158 4.39 -8.56 11.88
N ARG A 159 4.65 -9.56 12.71
CA ARG A 159 4.91 -9.34 14.13
C ARG A 159 6.26 -8.65 14.33
N PHE A 160 6.36 -7.82 15.34
CA PHE A 160 7.57 -7.12 15.79
C PHE A 160 7.87 -7.43 17.25
#